data_7389d9fcb310b72bd644144bb16c20a4
#
_entry.id   7389d9fcb310b72bd644144bb16c20a4
#
_cell.length_a   1.000
_cell.length_b   1.000
_cell.length_c   1.000
_cell.angle_alpha   90.00
_cell.angle_beta   90.00
_cell.angle_gamma   90.00
#
_symmetry.space_group_name_H-M   'P 1'
#
loop_
_entity.id
_entity.type
_entity.pdbx_description
1 polymer ?
#
loop_
_entity_poly.entity_id
_entity_poly.type
_entity_poly.pdbx_seq_one_letter_code
_entity_poly.pdbx_strand_id
1 'polypeptide(L)'
;MQEADLPGLTSKVLWAAFGLAVTFGGIAQRTRFCTMGAVADIVTMGDWSRMRMWVLAIAVAMLGFNAMVGLGWVQASNTVYAAPQLLWLSALVGGLMFGMGMVLGSGCGSKTLVRIGSGSLKSLVVFFVLAVAAYATLRGITAVARVATLDKVALTLPTGQDLPSLAAHALGGVRQTWAWALGAAFGLAGLGFVLARPEGRSAELWLGGLGLGAVVVAVWWVSGSLGFVAEHPVTLEATFLATNTRRMESLSFVAPLAYTLDWLILFSDTSKVLTLGIVSVLGVVAGAAGVALATGTFRWEAFAGVEDTANHIVGATLMGVGGVTALGCTVGQGLSGLSTLSVGSFIAVAGIVVGALLALRWQNWRMERLV
;
A
#
# COMPACT_ATOMS: atom_id res chain seq x y z
N MET A 1 -13.05 9.05 -28.07
CA MET A 1 -12.81 7.59 -28.07
C MET A 1 -14.16 6.92 -28.27
N GLN A 2 -14.29 5.95 -29.16
CA GLN A 2 -15.57 5.28 -29.36
C GLN A 2 -15.84 4.30 -28.20
N GLU A 3 -17.12 4.10 -27.86
CA GLU A 3 -17.53 3.18 -26.78
C GLU A 3 -16.98 1.76 -26.97
N ALA A 4 -16.83 1.34 -28.23
CA ALA A 4 -16.26 0.05 -28.62
C ALA A 4 -14.78 -0.16 -28.19
N ASP A 5 -14.02 0.91 -27.94
CA ASP A 5 -12.60 0.83 -27.57
C ASP A 5 -12.37 0.64 -26.08
N LEU A 6 -13.37 0.95 -25.23
CA LEU A 6 -13.26 0.92 -23.77
C LEU A 6 -12.94 -0.47 -23.18
N PRO A 7 -13.64 -1.56 -23.59
CA PRO A 7 -13.36 -2.90 -23.07
C PRO A 7 -11.92 -3.35 -23.40
N GLY A 8 -11.44 -3.03 -24.60
CA GLY A 8 -10.08 -3.34 -25.03
C GLY A 8 -9.02 -2.59 -24.18
N LEU A 9 -9.27 -1.31 -23.90
CA LEU A 9 -8.37 -0.51 -23.07
C LEU A 9 -8.40 -0.97 -21.61
N THR A 10 -9.58 -1.24 -21.05
CA THR A 10 -9.74 -1.80 -19.70
C THR A 10 -8.96 -3.12 -19.57
N SER A 11 -9.06 -4.02 -20.54
CA SER A 11 -8.32 -5.27 -20.55
C SER A 11 -6.79 -5.03 -20.54
N LYS A 12 -6.29 -4.07 -21.34
CA LYS A 12 -4.86 -3.70 -21.34
C LYS A 12 -4.40 -3.19 -19.98
N VAL A 13 -5.19 -2.34 -19.33
CA VAL A 13 -4.89 -1.82 -17.97
C VAL A 13 -4.83 -2.97 -16.96
N LEU A 14 -5.79 -3.89 -16.99
CA LEU A 14 -5.83 -5.02 -16.07
C LEU A 14 -4.65 -5.98 -16.28
N TRP A 15 -4.30 -6.33 -17.52
CA TRP A 15 -3.15 -7.19 -17.80
C TRP A 15 -1.82 -6.54 -17.45
N ALA A 16 -1.66 -5.23 -17.70
CA ALA A 16 -0.48 -4.48 -17.29
C ALA A 16 -0.35 -4.45 -15.76
N ALA A 17 -1.44 -4.17 -15.04
CA ALA A 17 -1.46 -4.17 -13.58
C ALA A 17 -1.17 -5.58 -13.01
N PHE A 18 -1.74 -6.63 -13.60
CA PHE A 18 -1.45 -8.01 -13.21
C PHE A 18 0.04 -8.35 -13.38
N GLY A 19 0.63 -8.07 -14.54
CA GLY A 19 2.06 -8.33 -14.80
C GLY A 19 2.99 -7.57 -13.85
N LEU A 20 2.69 -6.30 -13.56
CA LEU A 20 3.41 -5.50 -12.57
C LEU A 20 3.25 -6.07 -11.16
N ALA A 21 2.06 -6.54 -10.79
CA ALA A 21 1.82 -7.16 -9.50
C ALA A 21 2.51 -8.54 -9.36
N VAL A 22 2.59 -9.34 -10.43
CA VAL A 22 3.41 -10.56 -10.48
C VAL A 22 4.88 -10.23 -10.22
N THR A 23 5.39 -9.19 -10.87
CA THR A 23 6.77 -8.70 -10.66
C THR A 23 6.97 -8.25 -9.20
N PHE A 24 6.01 -7.50 -8.64
CA PHE A 24 6.05 -7.09 -7.23
C PHE A 24 6.12 -8.32 -6.30
N GLY A 25 5.23 -9.30 -6.48
CA GLY A 25 5.18 -10.51 -5.67
C GLY A 25 6.47 -11.33 -5.75
N GLY A 26 7.02 -11.49 -6.96
CA GLY A 26 8.28 -12.19 -7.18
C GLY A 26 9.48 -11.51 -6.50
N ILE A 27 9.63 -10.19 -6.68
CA ILE A 27 10.69 -9.41 -6.01
C ILE A 27 10.53 -9.47 -4.49
N ALA A 28 9.31 -9.24 -3.97
CA ALA A 28 9.03 -9.24 -2.54
C ALA A 28 9.30 -10.60 -1.89
N GLN A 29 9.01 -11.71 -2.59
CA GLN A 29 9.35 -13.06 -2.13
C GLN A 29 10.87 -13.28 -2.12
N ARG A 30 11.56 -12.91 -3.19
CA ARG A 30 13.02 -13.11 -3.36
C ARG A 30 13.84 -12.31 -2.36
N THR A 31 13.45 -11.04 -2.11
CA THR A 31 14.17 -10.11 -1.24
C THR A 31 13.64 -10.09 0.20
N ARG A 32 12.64 -10.90 0.51
CA ARG A 32 11.98 -10.90 1.83
C ARG A 32 11.53 -9.52 2.29
N PHE A 33 11.10 -8.70 1.34
CA PHE A 33 10.64 -7.34 1.62
C PHE A 33 9.48 -7.35 2.63
N CYS A 34 9.65 -6.65 3.74
CA CYS A 34 8.66 -6.61 4.82
C CYS A 34 8.88 -5.40 5.72
N THR A 35 7.86 -4.54 5.83
CA THR A 35 7.91 -3.34 6.69
C THR A 35 7.94 -3.71 8.17
N MET A 36 7.11 -4.68 8.59
CA MET A 36 7.11 -5.17 9.96
C MET A 36 8.47 -5.74 10.34
N GLY A 37 9.05 -6.60 9.45
CA GLY A 37 10.40 -7.13 9.65
C GLY A 37 11.46 -6.03 9.73
N ALA A 38 11.36 -4.95 8.94
CA ALA A 38 12.29 -3.84 8.99
C ALA A 38 12.24 -3.11 10.34
N VAL A 39 11.06 -2.91 10.92
CA VAL A 39 10.91 -2.31 12.26
C VAL A 39 11.38 -3.28 13.35
N ALA A 40 11.03 -4.56 13.24
CA ALA A 40 11.42 -5.58 14.21
C ALA A 40 12.95 -5.76 14.26
N ASP A 41 13.63 -5.83 13.11
CA ASP A 41 15.10 -5.98 13.04
C ASP A 41 15.82 -4.82 13.75
N ILE A 42 15.31 -3.59 13.61
CA ILE A 42 15.87 -2.43 14.31
C ILE A 42 15.71 -2.58 15.82
N VAL A 43 14.52 -3.00 16.27
CA VAL A 43 14.20 -3.08 17.72
C VAL A 43 14.94 -4.24 18.40
N THR A 44 15.07 -5.38 17.72
CA THR A 44 15.61 -6.60 18.32
C THR A 44 17.10 -6.79 18.08
N MET A 45 17.61 -6.39 16.92
CA MET A 45 18.98 -6.66 16.50
C MET A 45 19.79 -5.38 16.15
N GLY A 46 19.14 -4.21 16.08
CA GLY A 46 19.79 -2.98 15.63
C GLY A 46 20.13 -2.98 14.12
N ASP A 47 19.60 -3.94 13.34
CA ASP A 47 19.86 -4.04 11.91
C ASP A 47 18.94 -3.14 11.08
N TRP A 48 19.54 -2.26 10.27
CA TRP A 48 18.86 -1.28 9.43
C TRP A 48 18.74 -1.74 7.97
N SER A 49 19.23 -2.91 7.60
CA SER A 49 19.31 -3.35 6.21
C SER A 49 17.97 -3.37 5.51
N ARG A 50 16.94 -3.99 6.12
CA ARG A 50 15.59 -4.01 5.55
C ARG A 50 14.92 -2.63 5.55
N MET A 51 15.19 -1.80 6.56
CA MET A 51 14.68 -0.42 6.58
C MET A 51 15.27 0.40 5.45
N ARG A 52 16.57 0.24 5.13
CA ARG A 52 17.19 0.88 3.97
C ARG A 52 16.57 0.44 2.66
N MET A 53 16.24 -0.86 2.52
CA MET A 53 15.52 -1.38 1.35
C MET A 53 14.14 -0.71 1.22
N TRP A 54 13.44 -0.54 2.33
CA TRP A 54 12.14 0.11 2.36
C TRP A 54 12.23 1.61 2.02
N VAL A 55 13.21 2.32 2.60
CA VAL A 55 13.48 3.74 2.29
C VAL A 55 13.87 3.92 0.82
N LEU A 56 14.66 3.00 0.25
CA LEU A 56 15.00 3.04 -1.17
C LEU A 56 13.76 2.90 -2.06
N ALA A 57 12.85 1.98 -1.73
CA ALA A 57 11.61 1.83 -2.47
C ALA A 57 10.73 3.10 -2.42
N ILE A 58 10.65 3.76 -1.26
CA ILE A 58 9.96 5.05 -1.12
C ILE A 58 10.65 6.13 -1.95
N ALA A 59 11.97 6.26 -1.85
CA ALA A 59 12.75 7.27 -2.57
C ALA A 59 12.55 7.16 -4.10
N VAL A 60 12.62 5.93 -4.63
CA VAL A 60 12.37 5.65 -6.05
C VAL A 60 10.94 5.99 -6.45
N ALA A 61 9.96 5.60 -5.62
CA ALA A 61 8.55 5.90 -5.87
C ALA A 61 8.27 7.42 -5.83
N MET A 62 8.87 8.16 -4.88
CA MET A 62 8.78 9.63 -4.79
C MET A 62 9.40 10.31 -6.02
N LEU A 63 10.62 9.93 -6.38
CA LEU A 63 11.29 10.48 -7.56
C LEU A 63 10.48 10.23 -8.83
N GLY A 64 10.06 8.97 -9.05
CA GLY A 64 9.35 8.60 -10.27
C GLY A 64 7.97 9.24 -10.38
N PHE A 65 7.16 9.24 -9.31
CA PHE A 65 5.84 9.87 -9.31
C PHE A 65 5.93 11.38 -9.54
N ASN A 66 6.79 12.08 -8.79
CA ASN A 66 6.91 13.54 -8.92
C ASN A 66 7.58 13.94 -10.25
N ALA A 67 8.44 13.10 -10.83
CA ALA A 67 8.93 13.27 -12.20
C ALA A 67 7.78 13.20 -13.23
N MET A 68 6.88 12.22 -13.12
CA MET A 68 5.71 12.14 -13.99
C MET A 68 4.77 13.34 -13.85
N VAL A 69 4.57 13.85 -12.62
CA VAL A 69 3.79 15.06 -12.38
C VAL A 69 4.47 16.28 -13.00
N GLY A 70 5.76 16.44 -12.82
CA GLY A 70 6.55 17.53 -13.36
C GLY A 70 6.62 17.54 -14.91
N LEU A 71 6.62 16.34 -15.52
CA LEU A 71 6.55 16.17 -16.98
C LEU A 71 5.13 16.33 -17.53
N GLY A 72 4.11 16.47 -16.66
CA GLY A 72 2.72 16.58 -17.07
C GLY A 72 2.07 15.27 -17.55
N TRP A 73 2.71 14.12 -17.31
CA TRP A 73 2.14 12.82 -17.71
C TRP A 73 0.97 12.40 -16.84
N VAL A 74 0.96 12.81 -15.56
CA VAL A 74 -0.10 12.55 -14.61
C VAL A 74 -0.37 13.79 -13.76
N GLN A 75 -1.59 13.88 -13.22
CA GLN A 75 -1.97 14.95 -12.31
C GLN A 75 -2.15 14.39 -10.89
N ALA A 76 -1.36 14.88 -9.94
CA ALA A 76 -1.43 14.41 -8.56
C ALA A 76 -2.79 14.68 -7.89
N SER A 77 -3.56 15.72 -8.34
CA SER A 77 -4.93 15.98 -7.90
C SER A 77 -5.91 14.84 -8.16
N ASN A 78 -5.61 13.99 -9.14
CA ASN A 78 -6.45 12.86 -9.51
C ASN A 78 -6.19 11.61 -8.65
N THR A 79 -5.21 11.64 -7.75
CA THR A 79 -4.93 10.53 -6.85
C THR A 79 -5.95 10.45 -5.72
N VAL A 80 -6.12 9.25 -5.16
CA VAL A 80 -6.93 9.05 -3.94
C VAL A 80 -6.35 9.78 -2.72
N TYR A 81 -5.06 10.13 -2.75
CA TYR A 81 -4.33 10.80 -1.66
C TYR A 81 -4.37 12.33 -1.73
N ALA A 82 -4.98 12.93 -2.77
CA ALA A 82 -4.97 14.38 -2.99
C ALA A 82 -6.24 15.10 -2.50
N ALA A 83 -7.13 14.41 -1.78
CA ALA A 83 -8.34 15.01 -1.26
C ALA A 83 -8.03 16.24 -0.39
N PRO A 84 -8.80 17.35 -0.50
CA PRO A 84 -8.57 18.55 0.31
C PRO A 84 -8.90 18.37 1.79
N GLN A 85 -9.68 17.34 2.13
CA GLN A 85 -9.98 16.97 3.52
C GLN A 85 -8.88 16.05 4.09
N LEU A 86 -8.11 16.57 5.01
CA LEU A 86 -7.11 15.81 5.76
C LEU A 86 -7.77 15.16 6.98
N LEU A 87 -8.04 13.85 6.89
CA LEU A 87 -8.56 13.02 7.97
C LEU A 87 -7.41 12.60 8.91
N TRP A 88 -6.78 13.57 9.57
CA TRP A 88 -5.54 13.34 10.30
C TRP A 88 -5.70 12.36 11.47
N LEU A 89 -6.85 12.42 12.18
CA LEU A 89 -7.13 11.51 13.30
C LEU A 89 -7.37 10.09 12.82
N SER A 90 -8.13 9.93 11.72
CA SER A 90 -8.33 8.63 11.07
C SER A 90 -7.01 8.04 10.56
N ALA A 91 -6.14 8.86 9.96
CA ALA A 91 -4.83 8.45 9.51
C ALA A 91 -3.94 7.97 10.67
N LEU A 92 -3.92 8.71 11.79
CA LEU A 92 -3.11 8.39 12.96
C LEU A 92 -3.63 7.14 13.68
N VAL A 93 -4.91 7.11 14.06
CA VAL A 93 -5.51 6.00 14.82
C VAL A 93 -5.55 4.73 13.96
N GLY A 94 -5.97 4.85 12.70
CA GLY A 94 -5.94 3.73 11.76
C GLY A 94 -4.53 3.19 11.55
N GLY A 95 -3.53 4.08 11.42
CA GLY A 95 -2.13 3.71 11.34
C GLY A 95 -1.64 2.96 12.58
N LEU A 96 -1.94 3.46 13.79
CA LEU A 96 -1.62 2.79 15.06
C LEU A 96 -2.22 1.37 15.13
N MET A 97 -3.52 1.23 14.84
CA MET A 97 -4.19 -0.06 14.82
C MET A 97 -3.56 -1.02 13.81
N PHE A 98 -3.28 -0.53 12.60
CA PHE A 98 -2.63 -1.32 11.56
C PHE A 98 -1.23 -1.77 11.97
N GLY A 99 -0.45 -0.88 12.57
CA GLY A 99 0.91 -1.16 13.06
C GLY A 99 0.93 -2.23 14.15
N MET A 100 0.03 -2.13 15.13
CA MET A 100 -0.16 -3.18 16.15
C MET A 100 -0.59 -4.50 15.52
N GLY A 101 -1.58 -4.44 14.62
CA GLY A 101 -2.11 -5.61 13.93
C GLY A 101 -1.06 -6.36 13.11
N MET A 102 -0.17 -5.66 12.41
CA MET A 102 0.86 -6.32 11.60
C MET A 102 1.93 -7.04 12.43
N VAL A 103 2.17 -6.62 13.66
CA VAL A 103 3.07 -7.32 14.60
C VAL A 103 2.42 -8.60 15.10
N LEU A 104 1.17 -8.54 15.56
CA LEU A 104 0.41 -9.70 16.01
C LEU A 104 0.18 -10.72 14.88
N GLY A 105 -0.14 -10.26 13.67
CA GLY A 105 -0.33 -11.10 12.49
C GLY A 105 0.97 -11.50 11.78
N SER A 106 2.14 -11.20 12.36
CA SER A 106 3.47 -11.53 11.81
C SER A 106 3.71 -11.02 10.40
N GLY A 107 3.04 -9.94 9.99
CA GLY A 107 3.22 -9.31 8.67
C GLY A 107 2.03 -8.45 8.26
N CYS A 108 2.24 -7.56 7.31
CA CYS A 108 1.19 -6.70 6.75
C CYS A 108 0.42 -7.40 5.61
N GLY A 109 -0.59 -6.74 5.03
CA GLY A 109 -1.42 -7.30 3.96
C GLY A 109 -0.63 -7.80 2.74
N SER A 110 0.39 -7.05 2.27
CA SER A 110 1.23 -7.51 1.16
C SER A 110 2.08 -8.74 1.54
N LYS A 111 2.60 -8.79 2.76
CA LYS A 111 3.35 -9.96 3.24
C LYS A 111 2.46 -11.18 3.39
N THR A 112 1.20 -10.99 3.79
CA THR A 112 0.19 -12.06 3.82
C THR A 112 0.00 -12.67 2.43
N LEU A 113 -0.14 -11.87 1.38
CA LEU A 113 -0.26 -12.34 -0.01
C LEU A 113 0.99 -13.10 -0.48
N VAL A 114 2.17 -12.58 -0.20
CA VAL A 114 3.44 -13.23 -0.53
C VAL A 114 3.57 -14.58 0.16
N ARG A 115 3.14 -14.68 1.43
CA ARG A 115 3.14 -15.96 2.18
C ARG A 115 2.10 -16.95 1.67
N ILE A 116 0.91 -16.48 1.23
CA ILE A 116 -0.07 -17.36 0.57
C ILE A 116 0.57 -18.01 -0.67
N GLY A 117 1.25 -17.21 -1.51
CA GLY A 117 1.98 -17.72 -2.67
C GLY A 117 3.07 -18.73 -2.31
N SER A 118 3.67 -18.65 -1.14
CA SER A 118 4.68 -19.62 -0.68
C SER A 118 4.11 -20.81 0.11
N GLY A 119 2.77 -20.96 0.22
CA GLY A 119 2.11 -22.13 0.82
C GLY A 119 1.64 -21.93 2.26
N SER A 120 1.62 -20.72 2.83
CA SER A 120 1.21 -20.49 4.21
C SER A 120 -0.32 -20.50 4.35
N LEU A 121 -0.89 -21.58 4.90
CA LEU A 121 -2.32 -21.71 5.19
C LEU A 121 -2.79 -20.74 6.28
N LYS A 122 -1.94 -20.46 7.28
CA LYS A 122 -2.26 -19.45 8.30
C LYS A 122 -2.44 -18.06 7.68
N SER A 123 -1.65 -17.72 6.66
CA SER A 123 -1.79 -16.46 5.93
C SER A 123 -3.08 -16.41 5.11
N LEU A 124 -3.60 -17.54 4.64
CA LEU A 124 -4.90 -17.60 4.00
C LEU A 124 -6.04 -17.26 5.00
N VAL A 125 -5.98 -17.76 6.23
CA VAL A 125 -6.92 -17.39 7.29
C VAL A 125 -6.82 -15.91 7.62
N VAL A 126 -5.60 -15.37 7.76
CA VAL A 126 -5.36 -13.93 7.96
C VAL A 126 -5.95 -13.11 6.82
N PHE A 127 -5.82 -13.55 5.58
CA PHE A 127 -6.43 -12.90 4.41
C PHE A 127 -7.96 -12.77 4.58
N PHE A 128 -8.65 -13.87 4.88
CA PHE A 128 -10.11 -13.84 5.03
C PHE A 128 -10.57 -12.95 6.19
N VAL A 129 -9.94 -13.07 7.37
CA VAL A 129 -10.29 -12.25 8.53
C VAL A 129 -10.04 -10.77 8.26
N LEU A 130 -8.88 -10.43 7.67
CA LEU A 130 -8.53 -9.06 7.29
C LEU A 130 -9.52 -8.52 6.25
N ALA A 131 -9.85 -9.30 5.22
CA ALA A 131 -10.77 -8.89 4.15
C ALA A 131 -12.19 -8.63 4.69
N VAL A 132 -12.70 -9.50 5.58
CA VAL A 132 -14.00 -9.31 6.26
C VAL A 132 -13.98 -8.06 7.13
N ALA A 133 -12.96 -7.87 7.97
CA ALA A 133 -12.82 -6.71 8.84
C ALA A 133 -12.68 -5.41 8.02
N ALA A 134 -11.92 -5.44 6.93
CA ALA A 134 -11.79 -4.32 6.00
C ALA A 134 -13.12 -4.00 5.29
N TYR A 135 -13.85 -5.01 4.82
CA TYR A 135 -15.14 -4.82 4.18
C TYR A 135 -16.18 -4.23 5.14
N ALA A 136 -16.22 -4.74 6.38
CA ALA A 136 -17.07 -4.18 7.44
C ALA A 136 -16.71 -2.71 7.74
N THR A 137 -15.44 -2.32 7.61
CA THR A 137 -14.99 -0.94 7.83
C THR A 137 -15.16 -0.04 6.59
N LEU A 138 -15.28 -0.61 5.40
CA LEU A 138 -15.62 0.13 4.18
C LEU A 138 -17.12 0.43 4.10
N ARG A 139 -18.00 -0.54 4.40
CA ARG A 139 -19.44 -0.47 4.13
C ARG A 139 -20.35 -1.02 5.23
N GLY A 140 -19.78 -1.61 6.31
CA GLY A 140 -20.54 -2.26 7.38
C GLY A 140 -20.60 -1.46 8.67
N ILE A 141 -20.77 -2.15 9.78
CA ILE A 141 -20.99 -1.57 11.12
C ILE A 141 -19.83 -0.70 11.59
N THR A 142 -18.59 -1.12 11.34
CA THR A 142 -17.39 -0.35 11.70
C THR A 142 -17.21 0.88 10.82
N ALA A 143 -17.77 0.91 9.59
CA ALA A 143 -17.84 2.12 8.76
C ALA A 143 -18.70 3.19 9.43
N VAL A 144 -19.86 2.82 9.97
CA VAL A 144 -20.76 3.75 10.68
C VAL A 144 -20.03 4.35 11.89
N ALA A 145 -19.36 3.52 12.70
CA ALA A 145 -18.61 3.97 13.86
C ALA A 145 -17.47 4.92 13.46
N ARG A 146 -16.68 4.56 12.43
CA ARG A 146 -15.57 5.38 11.91
C ARG A 146 -16.05 6.76 11.45
N VAL A 147 -17.08 6.79 10.60
CA VAL A 147 -17.63 8.04 10.04
C VAL A 147 -18.28 8.90 11.12
N ALA A 148 -18.93 8.28 12.11
CA ALA A 148 -19.57 9.00 13.21
C ALA A 148 -18.56 9.59 14.22
N THR A 149 -17.31 9.10 14.25
CA THR A 149 -16.29 9.48 15.25
C THR A 149 -15.04 10.06 14.61
N LEU A 150 -14.16 9.21 14.07
CA LEU A 150 -12.83 9.59 13.62
C LEU A 150 -12.84 10.51 12.39
N ASP A 151 -13.70 10.21 11.41
CA ASP A 151 -13.75 10.98 10.15
C ASP A 151 -14.35 12.37 10.32
N LYS A 152 -15.04 12.65 11.44
CA LYS A 152 -15.52 14.00 11.77
C LYS A 152 -14.38 14.97 12.11
N VAL A 153 -13.26 14.43 12.59
CA VAL A 153 -12.09 15.25 12.95
C VAL A 153 -11.21 15.43 11.73
N ALA A 154 -11.63 16.30 10.85
CA ALA A 154 -10.96 16.61 9.59
C ALA A 154 -10.49 18.07 9.55
N LEU A 155 -9.37 18.30 8.89
CA LEU A 155 -8.88 19.64 8.55
C LEU A 155 -9.09 19.86 7.06
N THR A 156 -9.87 20.87 6.71
CA THR A 156 -10.05 21.26 5.30
C THR A 156 -8.92 22.18 4.88
N LEU A 157 -8.13 21.75 3.92
CA LEU A 157 -7.02 22.51 3.36
C LEU A 157 -7.51 23.35 2.15
N PRO A 158 -6.90 24.51 1.88
CA PRO A 158 -7.29 25.36 0.76
C PRO A 158 -6.98 24.75 -0.61
N THR A 159 -6.06 23.75 -0.63
CA THR A 159 -5.66 22.99 -1.82
C THR A 159 -5.71 21.49 -1.52
N GLY A 160 -5.16 20.65 -2.40
CA GLY A 160 -4.91 19.24 -2.04
C GLY A 160 -3.94 19.11 -0.86
N GLN A 161 -3.96 17.97 -0.20
CA GLN A 161 -3.10 17.69 0.97
C GLN A 161 -1.65 17.28 0.61
N ASP A 162 -1.26 17.33 -0.64
CA ASP A 162 0.11 17.09 -1.08
C ASP A 162 1.01 18.31 -0.84
N LEU A 163 2.22 18.08 -0.34
CA LEU A 163 3.19 19.14 -0.03
C LEU A 163 3.47 20.08 -1.22
N PRO A 164 3.58 19.63 -2.48
CA PRO A 164 3.74 20.53 -3.62
C PRO A 164 2.60 21.54 -3.79
N SER A 165 1.34 21.11 -3.58
CA SER A 165 0.18 22.02 -3.66
C SER A 165 0.17 23.02 -2.52
N LEU A 166 0.50 22.58 -1.30
CA LEU A 166 0.59 23.45 -0.13
C LEU A 166 1.74 24.46 -0.27
N ALA A 167 2.90 24.03 -0.77
CA ALA A 167 4.05 24.92 -1.00
C ALA A 167 3.73 25.95 -2.10
N ALA A 168 3.10 25.56 -3.20
CA ALA A 168 2.69 26.46 -4.25
C ALA A 168 1.69 27.52 -3.75
N HIS A 169 0.77 27.12 -2.87
CA HIS A 169 -0.19 28.06 -2.26
C HIS A 169 0.47 29.03 -1.27
N ALA A 170 1.37 28.53 -0.43
CA ALA A 170 1.98 29.34 0.64
C ALA A 170 3.13 30.23 0.16
N LEU A 171 3.97 29.73 -0.76
CA LEU A 171 5.18 30.39 -1.22
C LEU A 171 5.07 30.94 -2.64
N GLY A 172 3.95 30.65 -3.32
CA GLY A 172 3.76 31.00 -4.75
C GLY A 172 4.46 30.01 -5.69
N GLY A 173 4.30 30.26 -6.99
CA GLY A 173 4.90 29.44 -8.03
C GLY A 173 3.96 28.34 -8.55
N VAL A 174 4.49 27.54 -9.48
CA VAL A 174 3.74 26.49 -10.15
C VAL A 174 3.89 25.17 -9.39
N ARG A 175 2.80 24.45 -9.18
CA ARG A 175 2.80 23.15 -8.47
C ARG A 175 3.81 22.14 -9.06
N GLN A 176 3.94 22.09 -10.39
CA GLN A 176 4.91 21.19 -11.05
C GLN A 176 6.34 21.46 -10.64
N THR A 177 6.73 22.72 -10.49
CA THR A 177 8.07 23.09 -10.00
C THR A 177 8.32 22.58 -8.58
N TRP A 178 7.31 22.74 -7.70
CA TRP A 178 7.39 22.22 -6.34
C TRP A 178 7.38 20.69 -6.28
N ALA A 179 6.66 20.03 -7.19
CA ALA A 179 6.71 18.57 -7.30
C ALA A 179 8.13 18.09 -7.64
N TRP A 180 8.80 18.71 -8.61
CA TRP A 180 10.20 18.44 -8.92
C TRP A 180 11.12 18.70 -7.73
N ALA A 181 11.03 19.86 -7.12
CA ALA A 181 11.93 20.27 -6.04
C ALA A 181 11.79 19.39 -4.80
N LEU A 182 10.57 19.18 -4.32
CA LEU A 182 10.31 18.37 -3.13
C LEU A 182 10.49 16.88 -3.41
N GLY A 183 10.04 16.39 -4.57
CA GLY A 183 10.26 15.01 -4.99
C GLY A 183 11.76 14.66 -5.07
N ALA A 184 12.56 15.56 -5.67
CA ALA A 184 14.01 15.40 -5.72
C ALA A 184 14.63 15.51 -4.31
N ALA A 185 14.23 16.48 -3.50
CA ALA A 185 14.79 16.68 -2.15
C ALA A 185 14.56 15.44 -1.26
N PHE A 186 13.32 14.97 -1.14
CA PHE A 186 13.00 13.78 -0.33
C PHE A 186 13.58 12.49 -0.92
N GLY A 187 13.50 12.32 -2.25
CA GLY A 187 14.01 11.13 -2.91
C GLY A 187 15.53 11.03 -2.82
N LEU A 188 16.27 12.13 -3.05
CA LEU A 188 17.73 12.16 -2.90
C LEU A 188 18.17 12.04 -1.44
N ALA A 189 17.43 12.62 -0.49
CA ALA A 189 17.70 12.43 0.93
C ALA A 189 17.54 10.95 1.33
N GLY A 190 16.48 10.27 0.85
CA GLY A 190 16.29 8.83 1.05
C GLY A 190 17.42 8.01 0.42
N LEU A 191 17.83 8.32 -0.80
CA LEU A 191 18.95 7.67 -1.46
C LEU A 191 20.27 7.91 -0.71
N GLY A 192 20.51 9.12 -0.24
CA GLY A 192 21.67 9.46 0.58
C GLY A 192 21.72 8.64 1.89
N PHE A 193 20.57 8.51 2.57
CA PHE A 193 20.45 7.65 3.76
C PHE A 193 20.81 6.18 3.46
N VAL A 194 20.36 5.65 2.31
CA VAL A 194 20.67 4.28 1.90
C VAL A 194 22.15 4.11 1.63
N LEU A 195 22.77 5.02 0.89
CA LEU A 195 24.18 4.92 0.47
C LEU A 195 25.18 5.28 1.61
N ALA A 196 24.73 5.91 2.68
CA ALA A 196 25.57 6.35 3.80
C ALA A 196 26.28 5.19 4.54
N ARG A 197 25.84 3.95 4.33
CA ARG A 197 26.42 2.77 4.98
C ARG A 197 26.66 1.64 3.97
N PRO A 198 27.67 0.76 4.22
CA PRO A 198 27.99 -0.35 3.34
C PRO A 198 26.84 -1.32 3.09
N GLU A 199 25.97 -1.55 4.08
CA GLU A 199 24.80 -2.42 3.98
C GLU A 199 23.84 -1.96 2.88
N GLY A 200 23.79 -0.65 2.59
CA GLY A 200 22.99 -0.06 1.52
C GLY A 200 23.44 -0.40 0.10
N ARG A 201 24.57 -1.08 -0.07
CA ARG A 201 25.15 -1.40 -1.40
C ARG A 201 24.92 -2.83 -1.85
N SER A 202 24.19 -3.65 -1.08
CA SER A 202 23.91 -5.04 -1.45
C SER A 202 22.98 -5.14 -2.67
N ALA A 203 23.25 -6.07 -3.59
CA ALA A 203 22.43 -6.29 -4.78
C ALA A 203 20.98 -6.66 -4.43
N GLU A 204 20.78 -7.42 -3.34
CA GLU A 204 19.46 -7.80 -2.87
C GLU A 204 18.65 -6.58 -2.40
N LEU A 205 19.28 -5.64 -1.69
CA LEU A 205 18.65 -4.38 -1.26
C LEU A 205 18.23 -3.54 -2.47
N TRP A 206 19.10 -3.43 -3.49
CA TRP A 206 18.78 -2.70 -4.71
C TRP A 206 17.68 -3.37 -5.52
N LEU A 207 17.69 -4.69 -5.65
CA LEU A 207 16.60 -5.42 -6.30
C LEU A 207 15.26 -5.17 -5.60
N GLY A 208 15.22 -5.24 -4.26
CA GLY A 208 14.01 -4.99 -3.49
C GLY A 208 13.57 -3.52 -3.54
N GLY A 209 14.47 -2.59 -3.21
CA GLY A 209 14.14 -1.17 -3.13
C GLY A 209 13.84 -0.55 -4.49
N LEU A 210 14.78 -0.65 -5.44
CA LEU A 210 14.59 -0.09 -6.79
C LEU A 210 13.45 -0.81 -7.53
N GLY A 211 13.43 -2.15 -7.49
CA GLY A 211 12.43 -2.93 -8.20
C GLY A 211 11.00 -2.66 -7.72
N LEU A 212 10.76 -2.68 -6.41
CA LEU A 212 9.42 -2.42 -5.87
C LEU A 212 9.01 -0.96 -6.03
N GLY A 213 9.94 -0.01 -5.84
CA GLY A 213 9.67 1.40 -6.09
C GLY A 213 9.31 1.67 -7.56
N ALA A 214 10.05 1.08 -8.50
CA ALA A 214 9.77 1.19 -9.93
C ALA A 214 8.42 0.57 -10.33
N VAL A 215 8.05 -0.57 -9.73
CA VAL A 215 6.72 -1.16 -9.95
C VAL A 215 5.61 -0.22 -9.48
N VAL A 216 5.74 0.42 -8.31
CA VAL A 216 4.76 1.42 -7.83
C VAL A 216 4.61 2.58 -8.81
N VAL A 217 5.73 3.10 -9.36
CA VAL A 217 5.73 4.16 -10.38
C VAL A 217 5.05 3.69 -11.66
N ALA A 218 5.35 2.48 -12.12
CA ALA A 218 4.75 1.90 -13.33
C ALA A 218 3.22 1.71 -13.16
N VAL A 219 2.75 1.29 -11.97
CA VAL A 219 1.30 1.18 -11.70
C VAL A 219 0.65 2.56 -11.67
N TRP A 220 1.31 3.59 -11.13
CA TRP A 220 0.84 4.97 -11.23
C TRP A 220 0.68 5.41 -12.68
N TRP A 221 1.64 5.06 -13.55
CA TRP A 221 1.55 5.38 -14.98
C TRP A 221 0.43 4.61 -15.67
N VAL A 222 0.29 3.31 -15.40
CA VAL A 222 -0.79 2.48 -15.95
C VAL A 222 -2.16 3.02 -15.57
N SER A 223 -2.37 3.35 -14.30
CA SER A 223 -3.64 3.90 -13.82
C SER A 223 -3.89 5.33 -14.31
N GLY A 224 -2.86 6.19 -14.24
CA GLY A 224 -3.00 7.63 -14.45
C GLY A 224 -2.86 8.11 -15.89
N SER A 225 -2.19 7.32 -16.75
CA SER A 225 -1.96 7.68 -18.15
C SER A 225 -2.65 6.70 -19.10
N LEU A 226 -2.32 5.40 -19.00
CA LEU A 226 -2.93 4.39 -19.87
C LEU A 226 -4.42 4.20 -19.60
N GLY A 227 -4.83 4.22 -18.31
CA GLY A 227 -6.22 4.05 -17.87
C GLY A 227 -7.03 5.34 -17.84
N PHE A 228 -6.45 6.47 -18.18
CA PHE A 228 -7.16 7.77 -18.15
C PHE A 228 -7.99 7.98 -19.42
N VAL A 229 -9.27 8.31 -19.22
CA VAL A 229 -10.21 8.69 -20.27
C VAL A 229 -10.75 10.08 -19.93
N ALA A 230 -10.42 11.06 -20.77
CA ALA A 230 -10.80 12.47 -20.53
C ALA A 230 -12.32 12.68 -20.56
N GLU A 231 -13.03 11.90 -21.40
CA GLU A 231 -14.49 11.95 -21.52
C GLU A 231 -15.03 10.55 -21.75
N HIS A 232 -15.73 10.01 -20.74
CA HIS A 232 -16.37 8.71 -20.85
C HIS A 232 -17.63 8.83 -21.69
N PRO A 233 -17.85 7.99 -22.72
CA PRO A 233 -18.94 8.19 -23.69
C PRO A 233 -20.35 8.14 -23.11
N VAL A 234 -20.54 7.53 -21.92
CA VAL A 234 -21.84 7.44 -21.26
C VAL A 234 -22.02 8.52 -20.17
N THR A 235 -21.00 8.77 -19.34
CA THR A 235 -21.10 9.70 -18.20
C THR A 235 -20.63 11.10 -18.53
N LEU A 236 -19.95 11.31 -19.66
CA LEU A 236 -19.34 12.56 -20.11
C LEU A 236 -18.34 13.16 -19.10
N GLU A 237 -17.88 12.36 -18.15
CA GLU A 237 -16.92 12.76 -17.12
C GLU A 237 -15.56 12.09 -17.35
N ALA A 238 -14.51 12.77 -16.89
CA ALA A 238 -13.17 12.16 -16.84
C ALA A 238 -13.16 10.98 -15.86
N THR A 239 -12.61 9.85 -16.28
CA THR A 239 -12.58 8.65 -15.46
C THR A 239 -11.27 7.89 -15.60
N PHE A 240 -10.95 7.07 -14.58
CA PHE A 240 -9.82 6.16 -14.58
C PHE A 240 -10.34 4.72 -14.65
N LEU A 241 -10.08 4.06 -15.77
CA LEU A 241 -10.59 2.73 -16.05
C LEU A 241 -10.01 1.69 -15.07
N ALA A 242 -10.81 0.68 -14.79
CA ALA A 242 -10.44 -0.44 -13.92
C ALA A 242 -10.04 -0.05 -12.48
N THR A 243 -10.38 1.15 -12.00
CA THR A 243 -10.16 1.55 -10.61
C THR A 243 -11.45 1.47 -9.80
N ASN A 244 -11.34 1.19 -8.48
CA ASN A 244 -12.49 1.12 -7.59
C ASN A 244 -13.07 2.51 -7.24
N THR A 245 -12.20 3.51 -7.18
CA THR A 245 -12.55 4.86 -6.74
C THR A 245 -12.84 5.82 -7.89
N ARG A 246 -12.71 5.36 -9.14
CA ARG A 246 -12.69 6.20 -10.35
C ARG A 246 -11.64 7.31 -10.31
N ARG A 247 -10.62 7.15 -9.47
CA ARG A 247 -9.45 8.01 -9.36
C ARG A 247 -8.20 7.23 -9.72
N MET A 248 -7.12 7.95 -9.94
CA MET A 248 -5.80 7.34 -10.16
C MET A 248 -5.35 6.60 -8.89
N GLU A 249 -5.00 5.32 -9.04
CA GLU A 249 -4.61 4.41 -7.97
C GLU A 249 -3.24 3.78 -8.27
N SER A 250 -2.52 3.38 -7.23
CA SER A 250 -1.38 2.47 -7.32
C SER A 250 -1.55 1.35 -6.31
N LEU A 251 -0.48 0.56 -6.07
CA LEU A 251 -0.58 -0.62 -5.23
C LEU A 251 -1.00 -0.29 -3.79
N SER A 252 -2.02 -0.97 -3.35
CA SER A 252 -2.50 -1.03 -1.97
C SER A 252 -3.10 -2.41 -1.73
N PHE A 253 -3.16 -2.90 -0.47
CA PHE A 253 -3.55 -4.29 -0.22
C PHE A 253 -4.56 -4.48 0.93
N VAL A 254 -5.20 -3.43 1.45
CA VAL A 254 -6.29 -3.61 2.44
C VAL A 254 -7.65 -3.54 1.76
N ALA A 255 -7.98 -2.41 1.14
CA ALA A 255 -9.24 -2.30 0.40
C ALA A 255 -9.32 -3.31 -0.77
N PRO A 256 -8.25 -3.54 -1.57
CA PRO A 256 -8.27 -4.59 -2.59
C PRO A 256 -8.50 -6.00 -2.07
N LEU A 257 -8.04 -6.36 -0.85
CA LEU A 257 -8.37 -7.66 -0.26
C LEU A 257 -9.88 -7.78 0.01
N ALA A 258 -10.49 -6.71 0.54
CA ALA A 258 -11.93 -6.66 0.75
C ALA A 258 -12.71 -6.76 -0.57
N TYR A 259 -12.28 -6.04 -1.61
CA TYR A 259 -12.91 -6.10 -2.93
C TYR A 259 -12.70 -7.45 -3.63
N THR A 260 -11.57 -8.10 -3.40
CA THR A 260 -11.34 -9.46 -3.91
C THR A 260 -12.31 -10.45 -3.28
N LEU A 261 -12.52 -10.35 -1.97
CA LEU A 261 -13.49 -11.19 -1.28
C LEU A 261 -14.93 -10.91 -1.75
N ASP A 262 -15.31 -9.64 -1.88
CA ASP A 262 -16.61 -9.20 -2.40
C ASP A 262 -16.85 -9.75 -3.81
N TRP A 263 -15.86 -9.66 -4.69
CA TRP A 263 -15.93 -10.21 -6.05
C TRP A 263 -16.05 -11.74 -6.07
N LEU A 264 -15.32 -12.45 -5.19
CA LEU A 264 -15.42 -13.92 -5.10
C LEU A 264 -16.78 -14.38 -4.59
N ILE A 265 -17.34 -13.71 -3.59
CA ILE A 265 -18.64 -14.07 -2.99
C ILE A 265 -19.79 -13.72 -3.93
N LEU A 266 -19.72 -12.57 -4.59
CA LEU A 266 -20.77 -12.06 -5.48
C LEU A 266 -20.42 -12.23 -6.96
N PHE A 267 -19.72 -13.29 -7.31
CA PHE A 267 -19.22 -13.53 -8.67
C PHE A 267 -20.33 -13.57 -9.75
N SER A 268 -21.53 -14.00 -9.38
CA SER A 268 -22.69 -14.01 -10.27
C SER A 268 -23.29 -12.63 -10.56
N ASP A 269 -22.93 -11.60 -9.80
CA ASP A 269 -23.38 -10.24 -10.01
C ASP A 269 -22.53 -9.56 -11.09
N THR A 270 -23.14 -9.29 -12.25
CA THR A 270 -22.49 -8.66 -13.41
C THR A 270 -22.02 -7.22 -13.13
N SER A 271 -22.49 -6.58 -12.06
CA SER A 271 -21.98 -5.28 -11.64
C SER A 271 -20.60 -5.35 -10.98
N LYS A 272 -20.16 -6.55 -10.57
CA LYS A 272 -18.86 -6.80 -9.94
C LYS A 272 -17.82 -7.09 -11.01
N VAL A 273 -17.06 -6.07 -11.37
CA VAL A 273 -16.01 -6.17 -12.38
C VAL A 273 -14.63 -6.29 -11.74
N LEU A 274 -13.71 -6.90 -12.48
CA LEU A 274 -12.30 -6.92 -12.10
C LEU A 274 -11.74 -5.50 -12.09
N THR A 275 -10.98 -5.19 -11.06
CA THR A 275 -10.32 -3.89 -10.90
C THR A 275 -8.82 -4.07 -10.74
N LEU A 276 -8.06 -2.98 -10.93
CA LEU A 276 -6.62 -2.92 -10.73
C LEU A 276 -6.21 -3.51 -9.36
N GLY A 277 -6.95 -3.18 -8.30
CA GLY A 277 -6.71 -3.72 -6.97
C GLY A 277 -6.86 -5.22 -6.89
N ILE A 278 -7.96 -5.79 -7.45
CA ILE A 278 -8.23 -7.24 -7.42
C ILE A 278 -7.16 -8.00 -8.21
N VAL A 279 -6.85 -7.57 -9.44
CA VAL A 279 -5.81 -8.24 -10.24
C VAL A 279 -4.42 -8.10 -9.62
N SER A 280 -4.17 -7.02 -8.87
CA SER A 280 -2.91 -6.86 -8.13
C SER A 280 -2.79 -7.85 -6.97
N VAL A 281 -3.87 -8.15 -6.25
CA VAL A 281 -3.89 -9.19 -5.21
C VAL A 281 -3.53 -10.56 -5.81
N LEU A 282 -4.20 -10.94 -6.91
CA LEU A 282 -3.95 -12.20 -7.60
C LEU A 282 -2.53 -12.25 -8.18
N GLY A 283 -2.06 -11.17 -8.77
CA GLY A 283 -0.71 -11.05 -9.34
C GLY A 283 0.39 -11.24 -8.30
N VAL A 284 0.27 -10.61 -7.12
CA VAL A 284 1.26 -10.76 -6.03
C VAL A 284 1.35 -12.21 -5.56
N VAL A 285 0.20 -12.89 -5.39
CA VAL A 285 0.19 -14.31 -5.01
C VAL A 285 0.85 -15.16 -6.09
N ALA A 286 0.50 -14.94 -7.37
CA ALA A 286 1.07 -15.69 -8.50
C ALA A 286 2.59 -15.48 -8.62
N GLY A 287 3.07 -14.23 -8.50
CA GLY A 287 4.50 -13.91 -8.56
C GLY A 287 5.29 -14.52 -7.42
N ALA A 288 4.76 -14.44 -6.19
CA ALA A 288 5.38 -15.06 -5.02
C ALA A 288 5.41 -16.60 -5.14
N ALA A 289 4.32 -17.21 -5.62
CA ALA A 289 4.25 -18.65 -5.86
C ALA A 289 5.27 -19.10 -6.92
N GLY A 290 5.37 -18.36 -8.04
CA GLY A 290 6.35 -18.66 -9.09
C GLY A 290 7.79 -18.68 -8.56
N VAL A 291 8.19 -17.68 -7.77
CA VAL A 291 9.52 -17.63 -7.16
C VAL A 291 9.69 -18.71 -6.09
N ALA A 292 8.68 -18.94 -5.24
CA ALA A 292 8.76 -19.95 -4.19
C ALA A 292 8.92 -21.37 -4.77
N LEU A 293 8.22 -21.70 -5.85
CA LEU A 293 8.33 -22.97 -6.55
C LEU A 293 9.68 -23.08 -7.27
N ALA A 294 10.12 -22.04 -7.97
CA ALA A 294 11.40 -22.04 -8.70
C ALA A 294 12.62 -22.17 -7.75
N THR A 295 12.52 -21.63 -6.52
CA THR A 295 13.60 -21.69 -5.53
C THR A 295 13.47 -22.84 -4.54
N GLY A 296 12.45 -23.70 -4.68
CA GLY A 296 12.19 -24.81 -3.74
C GLY A 296 11.85 -24.38 -2.32
N THR A 297 11.40 -23.14 -2.13
CA THR A 297 11.04 -22.59 -0.80
C THR A 297 9.54 -22.71 -0.49
N PHE A 298 8.76 -23.25 -1.43
CA PHE A 298 7.35 -23.52 -1.22
C PHE A 298 7.16 -24.61 -0.18
N ARG A 299 6.35 -24.36 0.85
CA ARG A 299 5.99 -25.37 1.85
C ARG A 299 4.71 -24.99 2.56
N TRP A 300 3.92 -26.01 2.89
CA TRP A 300 2.72 -25.82 3.68
C TRP A 300 3.05 -25.42 5.11
N GLU A 301 2.50 -24.31 5.56
CA GLU A 301 2.68 -23.80 6.91
C GLU A 301 1.31 -23.58 7.56
N ALA A 302 1.08 -24.21 8.72
CA ALA A 302 -0.13 -24.08 9.54
C ALA A 302 0.17 -23.30 10.83
N PHE A 303 -0.86 -23.07 11.65
CA PHE A 303 -0.70 -22.45 12.97
C PHE A 303 0.07 -23.37 13.93
N ALA A 304 0.90 -22.78 14.76
CA ALA A 304 1.70 -23.51 15.75
C ALA A 304 0.93 -23.82 17.05
N GLY A 305 -0.25 -23.24 17.24
CA GLY A 305 -1.08 -23.46 18.42
C GLY A 305 -2.19 -22.41 18.58
N VAL A 306 -2.93 -22.50 19.68
CA VAL A 306 -4.09 -21.64 19.96
C VAL A 306 -3.68 -20.17 20.09
N GLU A 307 -2.58 -19.88 20.76
CA GLU A 307 -2.09 -18.52 20.95
C GLU A 307 -1.64 -17.90 19.62
N ASP A 308 -0.93 -18.66 18.77
CA ASP A 308 -0.55 -18.21 17.43
C ASP A 308 -1.79 -17.89 16.59
N THR A 309 -2.81 -18.75 16.65
CA THR A 309 -4.09 -18.52 15.94
C THR A 309 -4.79 -17.26 16.44
N ALA A 310 -4.90 -17.08 17.76
CA ALA A 310 -5.58 -15.93 18.37
C ALA A 310 -4.86 -14.62 17.99
N ASN A 311 -3.54 -14.58 18.08
CA ASN A 311 -2.74 -13.42 17.72
C ASN A 311 -2.93 -13.04 16.24
N HIS A 312 -2.95 -14.02 15.33
CA HIS A 312 -3.16 -13.78 13.91
C HIS A 312 -4.57 -13.27 13.60
N ILE A 313 -5.61 -13.80 14.27
CA ILE A 313 -7.00 -13.35 14.09
C ILE A 313 -7.17 -11.90 14.60
N VAL A 314 -6.68 -11.60 15.81
CA VAL A 314 -6.73 -10.25 16.37
C VAL A 314 -5.91 -9.29 15.51
N GLY A 315 -4.71 -9.71 15.11
CA GLY A 315 -3.84 -8.93 14.21
C GLY A 315 -4.49 -8.63 12.87
N ALA A 316 -5.11 -9.62 12.24
CA ALA A 316 -5.83 -9.47 10.98
C ALA A 316 -7.02 -8.50 11.10
N THR A 317 -7.79 -8.59 12.19
CA THR A 317 -8.91 -7.68 12.47
C THR A 317 -8.42 -6.24 12.64
N LEU A 318 -7.38 -6.02 13.44
CA LEU A 318 -6.77 -4.70 13.62
C LEU A 318 -6.20 -4.13 12.32
N MET A 319 -5.57 -4.97 11.48
CA MET A 319 -5.09 -4.54 10.17
C MET A 319 -6.23 -4.18 9.22
N GLY A 320 -7.33 -4.94 9.22
CA GLY A 320 -8.49 -4.67 8.37
C GLY A 320 -9.17 -3.36 8.74
N VAL A 321 -9.49 -3.18 10.03
CA VAL A 321 -10.11 -1.95 10.54
C VAL A 321 -9.15 -0.76 10.40
N GLY A 322 -7.93 -0.92 10.88
CA GLY A 322 -6.92 0.15 10.89
C GLY A 322 -6.52 0.58 9.48
N GLY A 323 -6.33 -0.37 8.57
CA GLY A 323 -5.90 -0.07 7.21
C GLY A 323 -6.97 0.66 6.38
N VAL A 324 -8.25 0.35 6.56
CA VAL A 324 -9.33 1.12 5.93
C VAL A 324 -9.43 2.51 6.56
N THR A 325 -9.35 2.60 7.88
CA THR A 325 -9.40 3.88 8.61
C THR A 325 -8.24 4.79 8.23
N ALA A 326 -7.02 4.24 8.03
CA ALA A 326 -5.85 4.97 7.56
C ALA A 326 -5.80 5.19 6.03
N LEU A 327 -6.84 4.79 5.28
CA LEU A 327 -6.89 4.85 3.81
C LEU A 327 -5.77 4.06 3.11
N GLY A 328 -5.20 3.04 3.77
CA GLY A 328 -4.18 2.18 3.16
C GLY A 328 -3.33 1.40 4.16
N CYS A 329 -2.49 0.52 3.63
CA CYS A 329 -1.54 -0.31 4.36
C CYS A 329 -0.11 0.26 4.25
N THR A 330 0.88 -0.51 4.71
CA THR A 330 2.30 -0.15 4.54
C THR A 330 2.71 0.08 3.08
N VAL A 331 2.13 -0.62 2.11
CA VAL A 331 2.36 -0.36 0.68
C VAL A 331 1.50 0.81 0.21
N GLY A 332 0.20 0.80 0.54
CA GLY A 332 -0.72 1.86 0.12
C GLY A 332 -0.32 3.23 0.65
N GLN A 333 -0.07 3.37 1.94
CA GLN A 333 0.38 4.65 2.54
C GLN A 333 1.90 4.84 2.43
N GLY A 334 2.67 3.76 2.69
CA GLY A 334 4.13 3.85 2.78
C GLY A 334 4.86 3.94 1.44
N LEU A 335 4.37 3.32 0.38
CA LEU A 335 4.96 3.45 -0.96
C LEU A 335 4.12 4.37 -1.85
N SER A 336 2.87 3.99 -2.11
CA SER A 336 2.00 4.74 -3.03
C SER A 336 1.62 6.11 -2.48
N GLY A 337 1.22 6.20 -1.22
CA GLY A 337 0.83 7.47 -0.60
C GLY A 337 2.00 8.44 -0.38
N LEU A 338 3.11 7.97 0.20
CA LEU A 338 4.31 8.81 0.37
C LEU A 338 4.89 9.27 -0.96
N SER A 339 4.77 8.47 -2.04
CA SER A 339 5.23 8.91 -3.36
C SER A 339 4.54 10.18 -3.85
N THR A 340 3.29 10.41 -3.45
CA THR A 340 2.54 11.63 -3.76
C THR A 340 2.86 12.82 -2.85
N LEU A 341 3.72 12.63 -1.84
CA LEU A 341 4.03 13.62 -0.80
C LEU A 341 2.79 14.09 -0.02
N SER A 342 1.79 13.21 0.15
CA SER A 342 0.56 13.51 0.90
C SER A 342 0.82 13.59 2.39
N VAL A 343 0.38 14.67 3.05
CA VAL A 343 0.49 14.86 4.51
C VAL A 343 -0.21 13.74 5.28
N GLY A 344 -1.40 13.31 4.81
CA GLY A 344 -2.12 12.19 5.41
C GLY A 344 -1.31 10.89 5.40
N SER A 345 -0.52 10.65 4.35
CA SER A 345 0.33 9.47 4.25
C SER A 345 1.51 9.51 5.23
N PHE A 346 2.12 10.68 5.45
CA PHE A 346 3.15 10.83 6.49
C PHE A 346 2.59 10.53 7.88
N ILE A 347 1.40 11.04 8.21
CA ILE A 347 0.73 10.78 9.50
C ILE A 347 0.39 9.29 9.64
N ALA A 348 -0.19 8.67 8.61
CA ALA A 348 -0.55 7.26 8.64
C ALA A 348 0.69 6.36 8.82
N VAL A 349 1.78 6.62 8.10
CA VAL A 349 3.03 5.85 8.21
C VAL A 349 3.67 6.04 9.59
N ALA A 350 3.68 7.26 10.13
CA ALA A 350 4.13 7.51 11.50
C ALA A 350 3.29 6.70 12.50
N GLY A 351 1.96 6.71 12.36
CA GLY A 351 1.07 5.88 13.16
C GLY A 351 1.39 4.38 13.06
N ILE A 352 1.60 3.86 11.84
CA ILE A 352 1.97 2.45 11.60
C ILE A 352 3.27 2.09 12.32
N VAL A 353 4.30 2.92 12.21
CA VAL A 353 5.60 2.67 12.85
C VAL A 353 5.47 2.71 14.37
N VAL A 354 4.79 3.71 14.92
CA VAL A 354 4.55 3.82 16.38
C VAL A 354 3.73 2.64 16.88
N GLY A 355 2.67 2.24 16.18
CA GLY A 355 1.85 1.09 16.53
C GLY A 355 2.65 -0.21 16.55
N ALA A 356 3.54 -0.39 15.56
CA ALA A 356 4.44 -1.55 15.52
C ALA A 356 5.42 -1.55 16.69
N LEU A 357 6.03 -0.40 17.01
CA LEU A 357 6.96 -0.27 18.13
C LEU A 357 6.27 -0.58 19.46
N LEU A 358 5.06 -0.09 19.68
CA LEU A 358 4.27 -0.38 20.89
C LEU A 358 3.97 -1.88 21.03
N ALA A 359 3.55 -2.53 19.93
CA ALA A 359 3.25 -3.96 19.95
C ALA A 359 4.50 -4.82 20.17
N LEU A 360 5.63 -4.47 19.53
CA LEU A 360 6.90 -5.17 19.74
C LEU A 360 7.39 -5.05 21.19
N ARG A 361 7.32 -3.85 21.78
CA ARG A 361 7.66 -3.64 23.18
C ARG A 361 6.78 -4.44 24.12
N TRP A 362 5.46 -4.48 23.84
CA TRP A 362 4.52 -5.28 24.61
C TRP A 362 4.83 -6.79 24.52
N GLN A 363 5.15 -7.31 23.32
CA GLN A 363 5.54 -8.71 23.16
C GLN A 363 6.82 -9.05 23.92
N ASN A 364 7.85 -8.20 23.83
CA ASN A 364 9.11 -8.39 24.56
C ASN A 364 8.89 -8.42 26.07
N TRP A 365 8.15 -7.42 26.62
CA TRP A 365 7.81 -7.37 28.03
C TRP A 365 7.02 -8.61 28.50
N ARG A 366 6.12 -9.12 27.65
CA ARG A 366 5.38 -10.34 27.95
C ARG A 366 6.28 -11.56 28.00
N MET A 367 7.22 -11.69 27.07
CA MET A 367 8.20 -12.78 27.05
C MET A 367 9.11 -12.77 28.28
N GLU A 368 9.57 -11.61 28.72
CA GLU A 368 10.42 -11.45 29.92
C GLU A 368 9.71 -11.90 31.22
N ARG A 369 8.38 -11.90 31.26
CA ARG A 369 7.59 -12.34 32.42
C ARG A 369 7.27 -13.84 32.43
N LEU A 370 7.50 -14.52 31.33
CA LEU A 370 7.26 -15.95 31.20
C LEU A 370 8.53 -16.79 31.45
N VAL A 371 9.68 -16.12 31.49
CA VAL A 371 10.98 -16.65 31.89
C VAL A 371 11.24 -16.35 33.36
#